data_4716d4e367b7f87a1416f69fb5e8ffe4
#
_entry.id   4716d4e367b7f87a1416f69fb5e8ffe4
#
_cell.length_a   1.000
_cell.length_b   1.000
_cell.length_c   1.000
_cell.angle_alpha   90.00
_cell.angle_beta   90.00
_cell.angle_gamma   90.00
#
_symmetry.space_group_name_H-M   'P 1'
#
loop_
_entity.id
_entity.type
_entity.pdbx_description
1 polymer ?
#
loop_
_entity_poly.entity_id
_entity_poly.type
_entity_poly.pdbx_seq_one_letter_code
_entity_poly.pdbx_strand_id
1 'polypeptide(L)'
;MIVVDYDSSHRDTHRVLLTVSLNLNLGITMSLINTAVQPFKTQAFHNGKFIEVSDESLKGKWSVLIFMPAAFTFNCPTEVEDAADNYAEFQKAGAEVYIVTTDTHFSHKVWHETSPAVGKAKFPLVGDPTHTLTNAFGVHIPEEGLALRGTFVINADGIIKTAEIHSNEIARDVKETLRKLKAAQYTAANPGQVCPAKWNEGAKTIAPSLELVGKI
;
A
#
# COMPACT_ATOMS: atom_id res chain seq x y z
N MET A 1 -30.18 12.54 19.57
CA MET A 1 -31.60 12.32 19.19
C MET A 1 -32.13 13.68 18.79
N ILE A 2 -32.29 13.93 17.49
CA ILE A 2 -32.90 15.16 16.98
C ILE A 2 -34.34 14.81 16.62
N VAL A 3 -35.28 15.47 17.26
CA VAL A 3 -36.70 15.33 16.95
C VAL A 3 -37.06 16.47 16.00
N VAL A 4 -37.54 16.15 14.80
CA VAL A 4 -38.08 17.13 13.85
C VAL A 4 -39.60 16.94 13.85
N ASP A 5 -40.31 17.93 14.37
CA ASP A 5 -41.80 17.96 14.27
C ASP A 5 -42.17 18.52 12.90
N TYR A 6 -42.92 17.76 12.15
CA TYR A 6 -43.56 18.20 10.90
C TYR A 6 -45.04 18.35 11.14
N ASP A 7 -45.55 19.57 11.11
CA ASP A 7 -46.98 19.89 11.23
C ASP A 7 -47.61 19.84 9.83
N SER A 8 -48.47 18.86 9.60
CA SER A 8 -49.34 18.84 8.44
C SER A 8 -50.79 18.99 8.92
N SER A 9 -51.38 20.12 8.58
CA SER A 9 -52.77 20.48 8.87
C SER A 9 -53.78 19.63 8.12
N HIS A 10 -53.86 18.32 8.36
CA HIS A 10 -55.02 17.48 8.07
C HIS A 10 -55.05 16.25 8.98
N ARG A 11 -56.19 16.13 9.66
CA ARG A 11 -56.64 15.11 10.61
C ARG A 11 -56.21 13.69 10.23
N ASP A 12 -55.13 13.22 10.86
CA ASP A 12 -54.98 11.87 11.40
C ASP A 12 -53.57 11.80 12.01
N THR A 13 -53.53 11.75 13.35
CA THR A 13 -52.27 11.73 14.11
C THR A 13 -51.64 10.33 14.07
N HIS A 14 -51.01 9.95 12.99
CA HIS A 14 -50.04 8.87 13.00
C HIS A 14 -48.64 9.47 13.23
N ARG A 15 -48.20 9.38 14.47
CA ARG A 15 -46.82 9.76 14.87
C ARG A 15 -45.83 8.77 14.29
N VAL A 16 -45.26 9.10 13.13
CA VAL A 16 -44.17 8.31 12.56
C VAL A 16 -42.88 8.65 13.30
N LEU A 17 -42.45 7.77 14.19
CA LEU A 17 -41.12 7.84 14.80
C LEU A 17 -40.09 7.39 13.77
N LEU A 18 -39.48 8.34 13.05
CA LEU A 18 -38.29 8.08 12.26
C LEU A 18 -37.07 7.98 13.20
N THR A 19 -36.68 6.75 13.52
CA THR A 19 -35.43 6.49 14.23
C THR A 19 -34.29 6.57 13.19
N VAL A 20 -33.66 7.73 13.06
CA VAL A 20 -32.40 7.85 12.32
C VAL A 20 -31.32 7.30 13.22
N SER A 21 -30.92 6.05 13.02
CA SER A 21 -29.69 5.51 13.58
C SER A 21 -28.52 6.16 12.84
N LEU A 22 -27.95 7.23 13.40
CA LEU A 22 -26.61 7.67 13.01
C LEU A 22 -25.64 6.58 13.44
N ASN A 23 -25.30 5.68 12.54
CA ASN A 23 -24.08 4.90 12.65
C ASN A 23 -22.92 5.88 12.43
N LEU A 24 -22.49 6.56 13.49
CA LEU A 24 -21.16 7.15 13.55
C LEU A 24 -20.18 5.98 13.58
N ASN A 25 -19.84 5.46 12.41
CA ASN A 25 -18.61 4.74 12.22
C ASN A 25 -17.51 5.79 12.44
N LEU A 26 -17.17 6.04 13.70
CA LEU A 26 -15.87 6.58 14.07
C LEU A 26 -14.88 5.51 13.62
N GLY A 27 -14.48 5.54 12.35
CA GLY A 27 -13.39 4.76 11.82
C GLY A 27 -12.14 5.18 12.58
N ILE A 28 -11.88 4.49 13.71
CA ILE A 28 -10.56 4.48 14.28
C ILE A 28 -9.71 3.83 13.19
N THR A 29 -9.01 4.65 12.42
CA THR A 29 -7.99 4.18 11.47
C THR A 29 -6.89 3.55 12.29
N MET A 30 -7.03 2.26 12.56
CA MET A 30 -5.96 1.50 13.18
C MET A 30 -4.81 1.40 12.19
N SER A 31 -3.58 1.53 12.69
CA SER A 31 -2.40 1.31 11.85
C SER A 31 -2.48 -0.05 11.15
N LEU A 32 -2.13 -0.08 9.87
CA LEU A 32 -2.04 -1.32 9.10
C LEU A 32 -0.82 -2.18 9.51
N ILE A 33 0.12 -1.63 10.28
CA ILE A 33 1.33 -2.34 10.69
C ILE A 33 0.99 -3.54 11.57
N ASN A 34 1.60 -4.69 11.21
CA ASN A 34 1.37 -5.99 11.81
C ASN A 34 -0.06 -6.56 11.60
N THR A 35 -0.80 -6.05 10.63
CA THR A 35 -2.06 -6.65 10.18
C THR A 35 -1.86 -7.44 8.90
N ALA A 36 -2.72 -8.41 8.65
CA ALA A 36 -2.74 -9.15 7.39
C ALA A 36 -3.32 -8.30 6.26
N VAL A 37 -2.75 -8.47 5.06
CA VAL A 37 -3.36 -7.94 3.84
C VAL A 37 -4.77 -8.50 3.70
N GLN A 38 -5.73 -7.61 3.44
CA GLN A 38 -7.11 -8.03 3.22
C GLN A 38 -7.24 -8.81 1.90
N PRO A 39 -8.15 -9.78 1.81
CA PRO A 39 -8.39 -10.52 0.59
C PRO A 39 -8.70 -9.59 -0.59
N PHE A 40 -8.00 -9.79 -1.70
CA PHE A 40 -8.25 -9.09 -2.96
C PHE A 40 -7.93 -9.99 -4.15
N LYS A 41 -8.44 -9.60 -5.30
CA LYS A 41 -8.19 -10.23 -6.59
C LYS A 41 -8.32 -9.21 -7.70
N THR A 42 -7.27 -9.04 -8.50
CA THR A 42 -7.25 -8.07 -9.59
C THR A 42 -6.37 -8.53 -10.75
N GLN A 43 -6.28 -7.73 -11.81
CA GLN A 43 -5.49 -8.01 -12.98
C GLN A 43 -4.26 -7.10 -13.06
N ALA A 44 -3.17 -7.62 -13.58
CA ALA A 44 -1.93 -6.89 -13.81
C ALA A 44 -1.39 -7.15 -15.22
N PHE A 45 -0.60 -6.20 -15.73
CA PHE A 45 0.26 -6.41 -16.87
C PHE A 45 1.66 -6.81 -16.38
N HIS A 46 2.20 -7.90 -16.91
CA HIS A 46 3.52 -8.40 -16.52
C HIS A 46 4.17 -9.18 -17.67
N ASN A 47 5.36 -8.78 -18.09
CA ASN A 47 6.17 -9.48 -19.10
C ASN A 47 5.35 -9.83 -20.38
N GLY A 48 4.63 -8.85 -20.92
CA GLY A 48 3.85 -9.01 -22.16
C GLY A 48 2.54 -9.78 -22.01
N LYS A 49 2.12 -10.11 -20.78
CA LYS A 49 0.90 -10.88 -20.50
C LYS A 49 0.03 -10.19 -19.45
N PHE A 50 -1.25 -10.51 -19.48
CA PHE A 50 -2.14 -10.22 -18.36
C PHE A 50 -2.12 -11.39 -17.40
N ILE A 51 -1.97 -11.09 -16.12
CA ILE A 51 -1.93 -12.06 -15.03
C ILE A 51 -2.91 -11.64 -13.93
N GLU A 52 -3.38 -12.61 -13.16
CA GLU A 52 -4.12 -12.35 -11.93
C GLU A 52 -3.14 -12.13 -10.78
N VAL A 53 -3.42 -11.15 -9.93
CA VAL A 53 -2.72 -10.89 -8.66
C VAL A 53 -3.74 -10.86 -7.55
N SER A 54 -3.43 -11.53 -6.45
CA SER A 54 -4.30 -11.63 -5.27
C SER A 54 -3.47 -11.56 -3.98
N ASP A 55 -4.12 -11.48 -2.82
CA ASP A 55 -3.45 -11.61 -1.53
C ASP A 55 -2.66 -12.93 -1.41
N GLU A 56 -3.16 -14.01 -1.99
CA GLU A 56 -2.43 -15.29 -2.04
C GLU A 56 -1.14 -15.18 -2.87
N SER A 57 -1.10 -14.34 -3.91
CA SER A 57 0.10 -14.10 -4.72
C SER A 57 1.24 -13.44 -3.92
N LEU A 58 0.93 -12.80 -2.80
CA LEU A 58 1.89 -12.14 -1.92
C LEU A 58 2.50 -13.08 -0.88
N LYS A 59 1.90 -14.26 -0.66
CA LYS A 59 2.35 -15.23 0.35
C LYS A 59 3.55 -16.05 -0.12
N GLY A 60 4.32 -16.58 0.83
CA GLY A 60 5.51 -17.40 0.58
C GLY A 60 6.76 -16.64 0.14
N LYS A 61 6.67 -15.31 -0.02
CA LYS A 61 7.78 -14.41 -0.36
C LYS A 61 7.55 -13.04 0.26
N TRP A 62 8.60 -12.25 0.37
CA TRP A 62 8.44 -10.83 0.69
C TRP A 62 7.87 -10.09 -0.50
N SER A 63 7.03 -9.12 -0.25
CA SER A 63 6.38 -8.32 -1.28
C SER A 63 6.45 -6.83 -0.96
N VAL A 64 6.61 -6.00 -1.98
CA VAL A 64 6.60 -4.54 -1.87
C VAL A 64 5.52 -4.02 -2.79
N LEU A 65 4.46 -3.45 -2.23
CA LEU A 65 3.42 -2.77 -2.97
C LEU A 65 3.71 -1.27 -3.00
N ILE A 66 3.77 -0.70 -4.19
CA ILE A 66 4.05 0.72 -4.43
C ILE A 66 2.84 1.31 -5.16
N PHE A 67 1.99 1.99 -4.39
CA PHE A 67 0.83 2.72 -4.93
C PHE A 67 1.26 4.06 -5.48
N MET A 68 0.67 4.46 -6.59
CA MET A 68 0.83 5.78 -7.19
C MET A 68 -0.46 6.23 -7.87
N PRO A 69 -0.65 7.54 -8.12
CA PRO A 69 -1.94 8.09 -8.56
C PRO A 69 -2.52 7.41 -9.80
N ALA A 70 -1.82 7.52 -10.93
CA ALA A 70 -2.30 6.99 -12.20
C ALA A 70 -1.16 6.81 -13.22
N ALA A 71 -1.38 5.97 -14.22
CA ALA A 71 -0.55 5.87 -15.40
C ALA A 71 -0.58 7.19 -16.20
N PHE A 72 0.44 7.41 -17.06
CA PHE A 72 0.57 8.57 -17.95
C PHE A 72 0.62 9.93 -17.26
N THR A 73 0.94 9.98 -15.95
CA THR A 73 1.18 11.22 -15.21
C THR A 73 2.66 11.64 -15.26
N PHE A 74 3.06 12.65 -14.51
CA PHE A 74 4.37 13.27 -14.65
C PHE A 74 5.45 12.62 -13.76
N ASN A 75 5.14 12.41 -12.49
CA ASN A 75 6.08 11.93 -11.48
C ASN A 75 6.12 10.39 -11.39
N CYS A 76 5.00 9.72 -11.68
CA CYS A 76 4.89 8.27 -11.57
C CYS A 76 5.89 7.50 -12.47
N PRO A 77 6.17 7.91 -13.73
CA PRO A 77 7.18 7.22 -14.55
C PRO A 77 8.57 7.21 -13.90
N THR A 78 8.96 8.27 -13.18
CA THR A 78 10.27 8.36 -12.52
C THR A 78 10.41 7.36 -11.37
N GLU A 79 9.32 7.11 -10.63
CA GLU A 79 9.29 6.12 -9.55
C GLU A 79 9.31 4.69 -10.09
N VAL A 80 8.62 4.44 -11.22
CA VAL A 80 8.66 3.13 -11.90
C VAL A 80 10.06 2.85 -12.41
N GLU A 81 10.74 3.86 -12.99
CA GLU A 81 12.13 3.75 -13.46
C GLU A 81 13.08 3.46 -12.32
N ASP A 82 13.00 4.18 -11.20
CA ASP A 82 13.83 3.95 -10.02
C ASP A 82 13.61 2.54 -9.46
N ALA A 83 12.35 2.07 -9.39
CA ALA A 83 12.04 0.69 -9.00
C ALA A 83 12.62 -0.33 -9.98
N ALA A 84 12.57 -0.08 -11.28
CA ALA A 84 13.11 -0.97 -12.30
C ALA A 84 14.64 -1.04 -12.26
N ASP A 85 15.32 0.08 -12.07
CA ASP A 85 16.77 0.16 -11.98
C ASP A 85 17.29 -0.55 -10.70
N ASN A 86 16.49 -0.65 -9.65
CA ASN A 86 16.83 -1.35 -8.40
C ASN A 86 16.17 -2.74 -8.27
N TYR A 87 15.41 -3.22 -9.26
CA TYR A 87 14.61 -4.44 -9.15
C TYR A 87 15.44 -5.69 -8.87
N ALA A 88 16.64 -5.80 -9.47
CA ALA A 88 17.54 -6.93 -9.23
C ALA A 88 17.94 -7.08 -7.74
N GLU A 89 18.05 -5.97 -7.01
CA GLU A 89 18.36 -6.02 -5.57
C GLU A 89 17.16 -6.50 -4.74
N PHE A 90 15.92 -6.16 -5.14
CA PHE A 90 14.71 -6.73 -4.52
C PHE A 90 14.63 -8.24 -4.75
N GLN A 91 14.86 -8.70 -5.98
CA GLN A 91 14.87 -10.13 -6.30
C GLN A 91 15.95 -10.89 -5.52
N LYS A 92 17.16 -10.32 -5.43
CA LYS A 92 18.25 -10.88 -4.63
C LYS A 92 17.90 -10.95 -3.14
N ALA A 93 17.11 -10.01 -2.65
CA ALA A 93 16.55 -10.03 -1.29
C ALA A 93 15.32 -10.96 -1.15
N GLY A 94 14.94 -11.72 -2.19
CA GLY A 94 13.80 -12.63 -2.15
C GLY A 94 12.44 -11.90 -2.09
N ALA A 95 12.38 -10.69 -2.64
CA ALA A 95 11.16 -9.88 -2.65
C ALA A 95 10.66 -9.60 -4.07
N GLU A 96 9.32 -9.57 -4.21
CA GLU A 96 8.65 -9.13 -5.44
C GLU A 96 8.13 -7.70 -5.27
N VAL A 97 8.21 -6.92 -6.34
CA VAL A 97 7.69 -5.55 -6.41
C VAL A 97 6.40 -5.54 -7.21
N TYR A 98 5.41 -4.79 -6.76
CA TYR A 98 4.13 -4.56 -7.43
C TYR A 98 3.87 -3.06 -7.48
N ILE A 99 3.76 -2.50 -8.68
CA ILE A 99 3.27 -1.13 -8.88
C ILE A 99 1.76 -1.19 -9.00
N VAL A 100 1.06 -0.35 -8.24
CA VAL A 100 -0.41 -0.30 -8.21
C VAL A 100 -0.88 1.09 -8.57
N THR A 101 -1.77 1.21 -9.55
CA THR A 101 -2.52 2.44 -9.84
C THR A 101 -4.01 2.15 -9.94
N THR A 102 -4.84 3.18 -9.91
CA THR A 102 -6.30 3.03 -10.09
C THR A 102 -6.72 2.76 -11.53
N ASP A 103 -5.75 2.68 -12.47
CA ASP A 103 -6.00 2.33 -13.86
C ASP A 103 -6.29 0.84 -14.06
N THR A 104 -6.67 0.49 -15.29
CA THR A 104 -6.81 -0.89 -15.72
C THR A 104 -5.47 -1.48 -16.17
N HIS A 105 -5.35 -2.79 -16.13
CA HIS A 105 -4.19 -3.52 -16.71
C HIS A 105 -4.00 -3.27 -18.22
N PHE A 106 -5.05 -2.87 -18.94
CA PHE A 106 -4.95 -2.45 -20.35
C PHE A 106 -4.18 -1.13 -20.48
N SER A 107 -4.47 -0.16 -19.61
CA SER A 107 -3.72 1.11 -19.56
C SER A 107 -2.25 0.84 -19.24
N HIS A 108 -1.95 -0.06 -18.30
CA HIS A 108 -0.58 -0.43 -17.95
C HIS A 108 0.19 -1.06 -19.10
N LYS A 109 -0.47 -1.89 -19.91
CA LYS A 109 0.15 -2.44 -21.13
C LYS A 109 0.62 -1.32 -22.05
N VAL A 110 -0.27 -0.40 -22.38
CA VAL A 110 0.07 0.72 -23.29
C VAL A 110 1.11 1.63 -22.65
N TRP A 111 1.00 1.92 -21.37
CA TRP A 111 1.97 2.73 -20.66
C TRP A 111 3.38 2.12 -20.68
N HIS A 112 3.48 0.80 -20.45
CA HIS A 112 4.73 0.07 -20.55
C HIS A 112 5.32 0.10 -21.97
N GLU A 113 4.49 -0.03 -23.00
CA GLU A 113 4.92 -0.07 -24.40
C GLU A 113 5.33 1.31 -24.94
N THR A 114 4.79 2.40 -24.39
CA THR A 114 4.97 3.76 -24.92
C THR A 114 5.92 4.64 -24.10
N SER A 115 6.15 4.31 -22.82
CA SER A 115 7.05 5.08 -21.95
C SER A 115 8.40 4.39 -21.82
N PRO A 116 9.52 5.01 -22.23
CA PRO A 116 10.85 4.44 -22.08
C PRO A 116 11.22 4.11 -20.61
N ALA A 117 10.78 4.95 -19.68
CA ALA A 117 11.00 4.73 -18.24
C ALA A 117 10.24 3.51 -17.73
N VAL A 118 8.92 3.43 -18.03
CA VAL A 118 8.06 2.36 -17.57
C VAL A 118 8.34 1.04 -18.30
N GLY A 119 8.79 1.10 -19.55
CA GLY A 119 9.21 -0.06 -20.33
C GLY A 119 10.37 -0.86 -19.75
N LYS A 120 11.12 -0.28 -18.79
CA LYS A 120 12.14 -1.00 -18.02
C LYS A 120 11.56 -1.97 -16.98
N ALA A 121 10.28 -1.80 -16.58
CA ALA A 121 9.65 -2.58 -15.53
C ALA A 121 9.54 -4.07 -15.91
N LYS A 122 10.10 -4.94 -15.06
CA LYS A 122 10.02 -6.40 -15.17
C LYS A 122 9.19 -7.02 -14.05
N PHE A 123 8.47 -6.21 -13.31
CA PHE A 123 7.56 -6.56 -12.23
C PHE A 123 6.10 -6.27 -12.62
N PRO A 124 5.11 -6.85 -11.93
CA PRO A 124 3.70 -6.63 -12.23
C PRO A 124 3.26 -5.16 -12.06
N LEU A 125 2.58 -4.63 -13.09
CA LEU A 125 1.85 -3.37 -13.06
C LEU A 125 0.38 -3.70 -12.80
N VAL A 126 -0.06 -3.49 -11.58
CA VAL A 126 -1.34 -3.95 -11.02
C VAL A 126 -2.41 -2.87 -11.19
N GLY A 127 -3.53 -3.23 -11.82
CA GLY A 127 -4.69 -2.35 -11.94
C GLY A 127 -5.61 -2.46 -10.73
N ASP A 128 -6.09 -1.32 -10.24
CA ASP A 128 -7.09 -1.25 -9.17
C ASP A 128 -8.29 -0.35 -9.54
N PRO A 129 -8.96 -0.59 -10.69
CA PRO A 129 -10.06 0.26 -11.14
C PRO A 129 -11.30 0.20 -10.25
N THR A 130 -11.38 -0.76 -9.35
CA THR A 130 -12.46 -0.89 -8.34
C THR A 130 -12.12 -0.22 -7.02
N HIS A 131 -10.92 0.34 -6.89
CA HIS A 131 -10.38 0.94 -5.66
C HIS A 131 -10.34 -0.03 -4.45
N THR A 132 -10.37 -1.33 -4.70
CA THR A 132 -10.34 -2.34 -3.63
C THR A 132 -9.03 -2.29 -2.86
N LEU A 133 -7.89 -2.25 -3.58
CA LEU A 133 -6.57 -2.18 -2.97
C LEU A 133 -6.31 -0.81 -2.35
N THR A 134 -6.57 0.27 -3.06
CA THR A 134 -6.34 1.64 -2.56
C THR A 134 -7.14 1.93 -1.30
N ASN A 135 -8.38 1.43 -1.19
CA ASN A 135 -9.19 1.52 0.03
C ASN A 135 -8.62 0.65 1.15
N ALA A 136 -8.25 -0.60 0.87
CA ALA A 136 -7.73 -1.54 1.87
C ALA A 136 -6.42 -1.06 2.49
N PHE A 137 -5.59 -0.37 1.71
CA PHE A 137 -4.32 0.18 2.16
C PHE A 137 -4.41 1.65 2.64
N GLY A 138 -5.61 2.24 2.67
CA GLY A 138 -5.85 3.59 3.19
C GLY A 138 -5.17 4.70 2.38
N VAL A 139 -5.01 4.50 1.08
CA VAL A 139 -4.36 5.45 0.16
C VAL A 139 -5.29 5.98 -0.93
N HIS A 140 -6.58 5.68 -0.87
CA HIS A 140 -7.56 6.17 -1.84
C HIS A 140 -7.89 7.65 -1.60
N ILE A 141 -7.97 8.43 -2.67
CA ILE A 141 -8.46 9.81 -2.72
C ILE A 141 -9.81 9.77 -3.44
N PRO A 142 -10.94 9.67 -2.70
CA PRO A 142 -12.26 9.43 -3.30
C PRO A 142 -12.68 10.52 -4.28
N GLU A 143 -12.33 11.77 -4.00
CA GLU A 143 -12.72 12.95 -4.80
C GLU A 143 -12.04 12.96 -6.17
N GLU A 144 -10.88 12.30 -6.29
CA GLU A 144 -10.08 12.26 -7.51
C GLU A 144 -10.15 10.89 -8.20
N GLY A 145 -10.57 9.84 -7.49
CA GLY A 145 -10.47 8.46 -7.96
C GLY A 145 -9.03 7.97 -8.10
N LEU A 146 -8.10 8.60 -7.38
CA LEU A 146 -6.66 8.33 -7.45
C LEU A 146 -6.15 7.72 -6.14
N ALA A 147 -4.88 7.34 -6.13
CA ALA A 147 -4.18 6.91 -4.94
C ALA A 147 -3.15 7.95 -4.49
N LEU A 148 -2.92 8.06 -3.18
CA LEU A 148 -1.71 8.63 -2.62
C LEU A 148 -0.50 7.75 -2.97
N ARG A 149 0.71 8.27 -2.81
CA ARG A 149 1.95 7.51 -2.98
C ARG A 149 2.24 6.67 -1.74
N GLY A 150 1.67 5.47 -1.70
CA GLY A 150 1.86 4.52 -0.60
C GLY A 150 2.89 3.44 -0.93
N THR A 151 3.79 3.12 0.01
CA THR A 151 4.72 1.99 -0.10
C THR A 151 4.53 1.08 1.10
N PHE A 152 4.32 -0.20 0.86
CA PHE A 152 4.09 -1.20 1.89
C PHE A 152 5.01 -2.39 1.70
N VAL A 153 5.76 -2.74 2.74
CA VAL A 153 6.56 -3.98 2.79
C VAL A 153 5.76 -5.03 3.54
N ILE A 154 5.59 -6.18 2.90
CA ILE A 154 4.76 -7.29 3.38
C ILE A 154 5.65 -8.52 3.50
N ASN A 155 5.58 -9.23 4.63
CA ASN A 155 6.34 -10.44 4.85
C ASN A 155 5.71 -11.67 4.15
N ALA A 156 6.41 -12.81 4.20
CA ALA A 156 5.97 -14.05 3.56
C ALA A 156 4.63 -14.61 4.08
N ASP A 157 4.19 -14.19 5.26
CA ASP A 157 2.89 -14.57 5.84
C ASP A 157 1.74 -13.64 5.39
N GLY A 158 2.04 -12.65 4.55
CA GLY A 158 1.07 -11.64 4.12
C GLY A 158 0.83 -10.54 5.17
N ILE A 159 1.76 -10.33 6.11
CA ILE A 159 1.64 -9.30 7.16
C ILE A 159 2.40 -8.03 6.77
N ILE A 160 1.76 -6.88 6.87
CA ILE A 160 2.34 -5.57 6.57
C ILE A 160 3.35 -5.20 7.66
N LYS A 161 4.60 -4.96 7.30
CA LYS A 161 5.70 -4.66 8.23
C LYS A 161 6.12 -3.20 8.23
N THR A 162 6.03 -2.51 7.09
CA THR A 162 6.28 -1.06 7.00
C THR A 162 5.23 -0.41 6.12
N ALA A 163 4.92 0.84 6.39
CA ALA A 163 4.10 1.70 5.56
C ALA A 163 4.75 3.09 5.46
N GLU A 164 4.74 3.66 4.28
CA GLU A 164 5.16 5.02 3.99
C GLU A 164 4.16 5.62 3.02
N ILE A 165 3.60 6.78 3.36
CA ILE A 165 2.58 7.43 2.54
C ILE A 165 2.98 8.89 2.35
N HIS A 166 3.08 9.31 1.08
CA HIS A 166 3.40 10.68 0.68
C HIS A 166 2.22 11.32 -0.04
N SER A 167 2.17 12.65 -0.03
CA SER A 167 1.33 13.40 -0.95
C SER A 167 1.82 13.24 -2.40
N ASN A 168 0.95 13.51 -3.37
CA ASN A 168 1.22 13.17 -4.77
C ASN A 168 2.35 13.98 -5.41
N GLU A 169 2.75 15.10 -4.81
CA GLU A 169 3.85 15.96 -5.28
C GLU A 169 5.24 15.42 -4.88
N ILE A 170 5.31 14.50 -3.92
CA ILE A 170 6.58 14.05 -3.34
C ILE A 170 6.85 12.60 -3.74
N ALA A 171 7.74 12.40 -4.70
CA ALA A 171 8.23 11.07 -5.08
C ALA A 171 9.04 10.42 -3.96
N ARG A 172 9.16 9.09 -4.04
CA ARG A 172 9.87 8.27 -3.04
C ARG A 172 11.24 7.85 -3.56
N ASP A 173 12.11 7.48 -2.63
CA ASP A 173 13.41 6.84 -2.91
C ASP A 173 13.26 5.32 -2.73
N VAL A 174 13.41 4.56 -3.81
CA VAL A 174 13.27 3.10 -3.80
C VAL A 174 14.41 2.42 -3.03
N LYS A 175 15.59 3.05 -2.93
CA LYS A 175 16.69 2.53 -2.11
C LYS A 175 16.34 2.57 -0.62
N GLU A 176 15.59 3.59 -0.17
CA GLU A 176 15.10 3.62 1.20
C GLU A 176 14.05 2.51 1.44
N THR A 177 13.21 2.23 0.45
CA THR A 177 12.28 1.08 0.49
C THR A 177 13.05 -0.25 0.61
N LEU A 178 14.11 -0.44 -0.17
CA LEU A 178 14.97 -1.62 -0.11
C LEU A 178 15.66 -1.74 1.26
N ARG A 179 16.14 -0.62 1.82
CA ARG A 179 16.73 -0.59 3.16
C ARG A 179 15.71 -1.02 4.23
N LYS A 180 14.47 -0.53 4.15
CA LYS A 180 13.37 -0.92 5.07
C LYS A 180 13.00 -2.39 4.92
N LEU A 181 12.95 -2.91 3.69
CA LEU A 181 12.74 -4.34 3.43
C LEU A 181 13.81 -5.18 4.14
N LYS A 182 15.10 -4.87 3.93
CA LYS A 182 16.22 -5.60 4.54
C LYS A 182 16.17 -5.53 6.07
N ALA A 183 15.80 -4.38 6.65
CA ALA A 183 15.62 -4.23 8.09
C ALA A 183 14.48 -5.10 8.62
N ALA A 184 13.34 -5.15 7.91
CA ALA A 184 12.22 -5.99 8.28
C ALA A 184 12.57 -7.49 8.19
N GLN A 185 13.31 -7.90 7.16
CA GLN A 185 13.81 -9.26 6.99
C GLN A 185 14.79 -9.64 8.11
N TYR A 186 15.70 -8.74 8.43
CA TYR A 186 16.67 -8.99 9.50
C TYR A 186 16.01 -9.21 10.86
N THR A 187 15.06 -8.33 11.23
CA THR A 187 14.34 -8.47 12.50
C THR A 187 13.44 -9.71 12.54
N ALA A 188 12.87 -10.13 11.42
CA ALA A 188 12.11 -11.37 11.32
C ALA A 188 13.00 -12.61 11.51
N ALA A 189 14.22 -12.59 10.97
CA ALA A 189 15.19 -13.69 11.11
C ALA A 189 15.93 -13.68 12.46
N ASN A 190 15.93 -12.56 13.19
CA ASN A 190 16.65 -12.39 14.45
C ASN A 190 15.73 -11.86 15.55
N PRO A 191 14.84 -12.71 16.10
CA PRO A 191 13.93 -12.32 17.17
C PRO A 191 14.70 -11.73 18.37
N GLY A 192 14.21 -10.63 18.91
CA GLY A 192 14.86 -9.93 20.03
C GLY A 192 15.94 -8.93 19.61
N GLN A 193 16.25 -8.79 18.33
CA GLN A 193 17.11 -7.73 17.81
C GLN A 193 16.29 -6.59 17.22
N VAL A 194 16.78 -5.36 17.36
CA VAL A 194 16.19 -4.18 16.71
C VAL A 194 17.20 -3.45 15.86
N CYS A 195 16.76 -2.97 14.71
CA CYS A 195 17.56 -2.15 13.80
C CYS A 195 17.50 -0.69 14.26
N PRO A 196 18.59 -0.05 14.66
CA PRO A 196 18.59 1.35 15.05
C PRO A 196 18.35 2.29 13.86
N ALA A 197 18.22 3.59 14.15
CA ALA A 197 18.09 4.61 13.11
C ALA A 197 19.22 4.50 12.07
N LYS A 198 18.88 4.68 10.78
CA LYS A 198 19.81 4.58 9.65
C LYS A 198 20.51 3.22 9.48
N TRP A 199 19.98 2.18 10.11
CA TRP A 199 20.54 0.84 9.96
C TRP A 199 20.57 0.41 8.49
N ASN A 200 21.69 -0.19 8.09
CA ASN A 200 21.86 -0.86 6.81
C ASN A 200 22.36 -2.28 7.04
N GLU A 201 22.17 -3.14 6.06
CA GLU A 201 22.62 -4.53 6.10
C GLU A 201 24.11 -4.62 6.49
N GLY A 202 24.43 -5.48 7.46
CA GLY A 202 25.77 -5.62 8.03
C GLY A 202 26.09 -4.65 9.17
N ALA A 203 25.27 -3.64 9.43
CA ALA A 203 25.45 -2.75 10.57
C ALA A 203 25.04 -3.42 11.90
N LYS A 204 25.55 -2.88 13.01
CA LYS A 204 25.22 -3.37 14.36
C LYS A 204 23.74 -3.18 14.68
N THR A 205 23.17 -4.13 15.37
CA THR A 205 21.83 -4.10 15.95
C THR A 205 21.90 -3.97 17.46
N ILE A 206 20.76 -3.72 18.09
CA ILE A 206 20.61 -3.59 19.54
C ILE A 206 19.79 -4.77 20.02
N ALA A 207 20.28 -5.46 21.07
CA ALA A 207 19.48 -6.40 21.86
C ALA A 207 18.91 -5.63 23.05
N PRO A 208 17.60 -5.29 23.05
CA PRO A 208 16.98 -4.54 24.13
C PRO A 208 17.15 -5.24 25.47
N SER A 209 17.58 -4.50 26.51
CA SER A 209 17.67 -4.98 27.87
C SER A 209 17.39 -3.85 28.86
N LEU A 210 17.01 -4.21 30.10
CA LEU A 210 16.79 -3.22 31.17
C LEU A 210 18.06 -2.40 31.44
N GLU A 211 19.24 -2.99 31.26
CA GLU A 211 20.53 -2.32 31.51
C GLU A 211 20.82 -1.19 30.50
N LEU A 212 20.19 -1.24 29.32
CA LEU A 212 20.36 -0.23 28.28
C LEU A 212 19.43 0.98 28.45
N VAL A 213 18.41 0.88 29.32
CA VAL A 213 17.46 1.97 29.54
C VAL A 213 18.19 3.23 30.05
N GLY A 214 18.08 4.32 29.29
CA GLY A 214 18.73 5.61 29.59
C GLY A 214 20.25 5.63 29.31
N LYS A 215 20.82 4.62 28.64
CA LYS A 215 22.28 4.55 28.33
C LYS A 215 22.58 4.59 26.82
N ILE A 216 21.56 4.66 25.95
CA ILE A 216 21.67 4.77 24.50
C ILE A 216 20.87 5.97 23.99
#